data_6006828c9dfb4d09280324acdd795ce2
#
_entry.id   6006828c9dfb4d09280324acdd795ce2
#
_cell.length_a   1.000
_cell.length_b   1.000
_cell.length_c   1.000
_cell.angle_alpha   90.00
_cell.angle_beta   90.00
_cell.angle_gamma   90.00
#
_symmetry.space_group_name_H-M   'P 1'
#
loop_
_entity.id
_entity.type
_entity.pdbx_description
1 polymer ?
#
loop_
_entity_poly.entity_id
_entity_poly.type
_entity_poly.pdbx_seq_one_letter_code
_entity_poly.pdbx_strand_id
1 'polypeptide(L)'
;MRWFLSIASEPNEMASAFAAQITQLQNTLGNSPSVKPPSAQMLRWFDKRFPEETHDSTPLIGNVEALKTLFVNWNAVPEVAVMPLKALKQFYHQQTAVFGYEFPLSAQQYNVYGLKASYEQKTAWGVEILQEGTKVFPMSEVLWDSLATAYDLDGQTALAIDASNKAVQLAKQSDSVFLNEILSQANSLQRKNRQ
;
A
#
# COMPACT_ATOMS: atom_id res chain seq x y z
N MET A 1 -16.64 10.39 1.97
CA MET A 1 -16.42 10.64 3.42
C MET A 1 -16.69 9.34 4.20
N ARG A 2 -15.93 9.05 5.23
CA ARG A 2 -16.07 7.85 6.08
C ARG A 2 -16.20 8.27 7.55
N TRP A 3 -17.14 7.71 8.25
CA TRP A 3 -17.40 8.01 9.66
C TRP A 3 -17.38 6.73 10.49
N PHE A 4 -16.90 6.85 11.70
CA PHE A 4 -16.99 5.79 12.71
C PHE A 4 -17.66 6.36 13.96
N LEU A 5 -18.64 5.65 14.47
CA LEU A 5 -19.39 5.99 15.67
C LEU A 5 -19.13 4.93 16.75
N SER A 6 -18.51 5.33 17.84
CA SER A 6 -18.33 4.48 19.02
C SER A 6 -19.41 4.78 20.05
N ILE A 7 -20.01 3.75 20.64
CA ILE A 7 -21.13 3.87 21.54
C ILE A 7 -20.83 3.09 22.83
N ALA A 8 -20.80 3.79 23.97
CA ALA A 8 -20.76 3.18 25.29
C ALA A 8 -22.10 2.53 25.64
N SER A 9 -22.09 1.59 26.56
CA SER A 9 -23.28 0.85 27.00
C SER A 9 -23.64 1.10 28.47
N GLU A 10 -23.50 2.34 28.94
CA GLU A 10 -23.95 2.65 30.30
C GLU A 10 -25.47 2.67 30.43
N PRO A 11 -26.02 1.94 31.42
CA PRO A 11 -27.46 1.91 31.64
C PRO A 11 -27.89 3.08 32.53
N ASN A 12 -28.01 4.28 31.98
CA ASN A 12 -28.64 5.39 32.66
C ASN A 12 -29.74 6.00 31.77
N GLU A 13 -30.64 6.83 32.35
CA GLU A 13 -31.76 7.42 31.63
C GLU A 13 -31.30 8.29 30.43
N MET A 14 -30.19 9.00 30.58
CA MET A 14 -29.59 9.80 29.51
C MET A 14 -29.07 8.91 28.38
N ALA A 15 -28.45 7.76 28.71
CA ALA A 15 -27.99 6.79 27.73
C ALA A 15 -29.11 6.15 26.94
N SER A 16 -30.29 5.93 27.53
CA SER A 16 -31.45 5.36 26.83
C SER A 16 -32.03 6.33 25.80
N ALA A 17 -32.13 7.62 26.12
CA ALA A 17 -32.58 8.65 25.19
C ALA A 17 -31.58 8.83 24.05
N PHE A 18 -30.28 8.83 24.36
CA PHE A 18 -29.20 8.92 23.36
C PHE A 18 -29.17 7.69 22.47
N ALA A 19 -29.32 6.48 23.05
CA ALA A 19 -29.39 5.24 22.28
C ALA A 19 -30.56 5.21 21.29
N ALA A 20 -31.69 5.79 21.65
CA ALA A 20 -32.85 5.93 20.74
C ALA A 20 -32.51 6.88 19.56
N GLN A 21 -31.85 8.01 19.84
CA GLN A 21 -31.44 8.94 18.80
C GLN A 21 -30.37 8.32 17.86
N ILE A 22 -29.40 7.55 18.39
CA ILE A 22 -28.46 6.81 17.60
C ILE A 22 -29.14 5.77 16.71
N THR A 23 -30.12 5.03 17.25
CA THR A 23 -30.92 4.07 16.47
C THR A 23 -31.70 4.77 15.36
N GLN A 24 -32.26 5.93 15.63
CA GLN A 24 -32.93 6.74 14.62
C GLN A 24 -31.94 7.21 13.54
N LEU A 25 -30.76 7.67 13.93
CA LEU A 25 -29.68 8.04 12.99
C LEU A 25 -29.26 6.86 12.12
N GLN A 26 -29.05 5.69 12.73
CA GLN A 26 -28.72 4.45 12.02
C GLN A 26 -29.79 4.07 11.00
N ASN A 27 -31.06 4.14 11.38
CA ASN A 27 -32.18 3.87 10.48
C ASN A 27 -32.24 4.88 9.34
N THR A 28 -31.96 6.15 9.62
CA THR A 28 -31.95 7.21 8.60
C THR A 28 -30.81 7.01 7.62
N LEU A 29 -29.59 6.69 8.11
CA LEU A 29 -28.42 6.45 7.29
C LEU A 29 -28.50 5.12 6.54
N GLY A 30 -29.03 4.07 7.18
CA GLY A 30 -29.21 2.74 6.57
C GLY A 30 -30.29 2.68 5.50
N ASN A 31 -31.34 3.50 5.64
CA ASN A 31 -32.41 3.65 4.66
C ASN A 31 -32.08 4.67 3.54
N SER A 32 -30.97 5.33 3.63
CA SER A 32 -30.50 6.22 2.57
C SER A 32 -30.24 5.43 1.28
N PRO A 33 -30.73 5.84 0.10
CA PRO A 33 -30.56 5.10 -1.17
C PRO A 33 -29.12 4.99 -1.64
N SER A 34 -28.19 5.34 -0.81
CA SER A 34 -26.76 5.39 -1.05
C SER A 34 -26.02 4.05 -0.95
N VAL A 35 -26.70 2.92 -0.90
CA VAL A 35 -26.08 1.58 -0.84
C VAL A 35 -25.70 1.03 -2.23
N LYS A 36 -25.70 1.83 -3.30
CA LYS A 36 -25.09 1.43 -4.58
C LYS A 36 -23.71 2.05 -4.72
N PRO A 37 -22.61 1.26 -4.85
CA PRO A 37 -21.31 1.76 -5.21
C PRO A 37 -21.22 2.06 -6.72
N PRO A 38 -20.31 2.90 -7.16
CA PRO A 38 -19.58 3.94 -6.46
C PRO A 38 -19.68 5.31 -7.14
N SER A 39 -20.28 6.28 -6.53
CA SER A 39 -19.83 7.63 -6.80
C SER A 39 -18.99 8.13 -5.63
N ALA A 40 -17.90 8.83 -5.93
CA ALA A 40 -16.88 9.27 -4.96
C ALA A 40 -17.39 10.25 -3.87
N GLN A 41 -18.69 10.43 -3.75
CA GLN A 41 -19.31 11.40 -2.86
C GLN A 41 -20.18 10.78 -1.75
N MET A 42 -20.22 9.45 -1.61
CA MET A 42 -21.09 8.82 -0.64
C MET A 42 -20.47 8.75 0.75
N LEU A 43 -21.27 9.14 1.76
CA LEU A 43 -20.95 8.93 3.17
C LEU A 43 -20.97 7.43 3.46
N ARG A 44 -19.84 6.87 3.85
CA ARG A 44 -19.75 5.54 4.45
C ARG A 44 -19.63 5.71 5.95
N TRP A 45 -20.45 5.03 6.70
CA TRP A 45 -20.43 5.09 8.14
C TRP A 45 -20.37 3.69 8.73
N PHE A 46 -19.77 3.59 9.91
CA PHE A 46 -19.60 2.38 10.68
C PHE A 46 -19.95 2.69 12.12
N ASP A 47 -20.55 1.76 12.83
CA ASP A 47 -20.76 1.88 14.26
C ASP A 47 -20.30 0.64 15.01
N LYS A 48 -19.92 0.82 16.25
CA LYS A 48 -19.59 -0.27 17.16
C LYS A 48 -19.98 0.10 18.59
N ARG A 49 -20.69 -0.83 19.22
CA ARG A 49 -21.03 -0.75 20.64
C ARG A 49 -19.96 -1.47 21.45
N PHE A 50 -19.64 -0.89 22.61
CA PHE A 50 -18.67 -1.41 23.56
C PHE A 50 -19.38 -1.67 24.89
N PRO A 51 -20.00 -2.87 25.09
CA PRO A 51 -20.83 -3.16 26.25
C PRO A 51 -20.08 -3.18 27.58
N GLU A 52 -18.76 -3.42 27.52
CA GLU A 52 -17.89 -3.46 28.69
C GLU A 52 -17.26 -2.10 29.04
N GLU A 53 -17.55 -1.06 28.24
CA GLU A 53 -16.91 0.24 28.37
C GLU A 53 -17.87 1.31 28.91
N THR A 54 -17.28 2.23 29.68
CA THR A 54 -17.99 3.43 30.19
C THR A 54 -17.90 4.57 29.19
N HIS A 55 -18.61 5.67 29.47
CA HIS A 55 -18.50 6.91 28.70
C HIS A 55 -17.04 7.44 28.63
N ASP A 56 -16.30 7.26 29.72
CA ASP A 56 -14.93 7.78 29.84
C ASP A 56 -13.90 6.89 29.15
N SER A 57 -14.10 5.57 29.12
CA SER A 57 -13.16 4.60 28.50
C SER A 57 -13.44 4.34 27.02
N THR A 58 -14.70 4.47 26.59
CA THR A 58 -15.12 4.26 25.19
C THR A 58 -14.31 5.09 24.17
N PRO A 59 -13.94 6.38 24.42
CA PRO A 59 -13.19 7.16 23.44
C PRO A 59 -11.84 6.53 23.07
N LEU A 60 -11.13 5.94 24.03
CA LEU A 60 -9.83 5.32 23.79
C LEU A 60 -9.97 4.11 22.86
N ILE A 61 -10.83 3.17 23.24
CA ILE A 61 -11.04 1.93 22.48
C ILE A 61 -11.75 2.22 21.16
N GLY A 62 -12.73 3.13 21.18
CA GLY A 62 -13.45 3.58 19.99
C GLY A 62 -12.52 4.19 18.94
N ASN A 63 -11.55 5.02 19.34
CA ASN A 63 -10.56 5.59 18.43
C ASN A 63 -9.67 4.52 17.79
N VAL A 64 -9.22 3.52 18.57
CA VAL A 64 -8.42 2.41 18.05
C VAL A 64 -9.22 1.61 17.00
N GLU A 65 -10.47 1.28 17.32
CA GLU A 65 -11.34 0.54 16.39
C GLU A 65 -11.74 1.39 15.17
N ALA A 66 -11.91 2.69 15.35
CA ALA A 66 -12.13 3.61 14.25
C ALA A 66 -10.96 3.60 13.27
N LEU A 67 -9.73 3.71 13.76
CA LEU A 67 -8.54 3.67 12.92
C LEU A 67 -8.42 2.33 12.18
N LYS A 68 -8.63 1.20 12.85
CA LYS A 68 -8.62 -0.12 12.22
C LYS A 68 -9.68 -0.24 11.12
N THR A 69 -10.87 0.31 11.35
CA THR A 69 -12.01 0.21 10.42
C THR A 69 -11.87 1.16 9.25
N LEU A 70 -11.52 2.43 9.53
CA LEU A 70 -11.42 3.47 8.50
C LEU A 70 -10.20 3.28 7.61
N PHE A 71 -9.12 2.71 8.16
CA PHE A 71 -7.85 2.48 7.47
C PHE A 71 -7.57 0.98 7.24
N VAL A 72 -8.62 0.18 7.15
CA VAL A 72 -8.49 -1.23 6.78
C VAL A 72 -7.70 -1.35 5.46
N ASN A 73 -6.72 -2.23 5.43
CA ASN A 73 -5.81 -2.44 4.30
C ASN A 73 -4.91 -1.25 3.92
N TRP A 74 -4.83 -0.19 4.74
CA TRP A 74 -3.91 0.93 4.50
C TRP A 74 -2.45 0.47 4.35
N ASN A 75 -2.04 -0.51 5.16
CA ASN A 75 -0.71 -1.11 5.16
C ASN A 75 -0.74 -2.59 4.74
N ALA A 76 -1.62 -2.97 3.84
CA ALA A 76 -1.76 -4.37 3.39
C ALA A 76 -0.55 -4.88 2.57
N VAL A 77 0.66 -4.46 2.95
CA VAL A 77 1.90 -4.76 2.26
C VAL A 77 2.28 -6.24 2.29
N PRO A 78 2.14 -7.01 3.40
CA PRO A 78 2.68 -8.36 3.45
C PRO A 78 1.95 -9.37 2.57
N GLU A 79 0.63 -9.27 2.49
CA GLU A 79 -0.18 -10.25 1.74
C GLU A 79 -0.24 -9.96 0.24
N VAL A 80 0.04 -8.71 -0.15
CA VAL A 80 0.02 -8.26 -1.56
C VAL A 80 1.36 -8.44 -2.24
N ALA A 81 2.38 -8.83 -1.48
CA ALA A 81 3.77 -8.70 -1.89
C ALA A 81 4.23 -9.66 -2.99
N VAL A 82 3.43 -10.66 -3.38
CA VAL A 82 3.79 -11.57 -4.46
C VAL A 82 2.61 -11.73 -5.40
N MET A 83 2.44 -10.76 -6.28
CA MET A 83 1.43 -10.79 -7.31
C MET A 83 1.95 -10.13 -8.60
N PRO A 84 1.39 -10.49 -9.77
CA PRO A 84 1.76 -9.84 -11.01
C PRO A 84 1.36 -8.36 -11.02
N LEU A 85 2.08 -7.55 -11.81
CA LEU A 85 1.87 -6.09 -11.89
C LEU A 85 0.41 -5.69 -12.09
N LYS A 86 -0.32 -6.42 -12.95
CA LYS A 86 -1.75 -6.16 -13.21
C LYS A 86 -2.60 -6.26 -11.94
N ALA A 87 -2.39 -7.31 -11.15
CA ALA A 87 -3.13 -7.51 -9.90
C ALA A 87 -2.73 -6.46 -8.84
N LEU A 88 -1.45 -6.11 -8.78
CA LEU A 88 -0.94 -5.05 -7.91
C LEU A 88 -1.58 -3.69 -8.24
N LYS A 89 -1.61 -3.30 -9.51
CA LYS A 89 -2.28 -2.07 -9.96
C LYS A 89 -3.78 -2.09 -9.65
N GLN A 90 -4.44 -3.23 -9.87
CA GLN A 90 -5.87 -3.38 -9.55
C GLN A 90 -6.14 -3.23 -8.06
N PHE A 91 -5.30 -3.81 -7.20
CA PHE A 91 -5.41 -3.64 -5.75
C PHE A 91 -5.34 -2.15 -5.34
N TYR A 92 -4.32 -1.42 -5.81
CA TYR A 92 -4.18 0.01 -5.49
C TYR A 92 -5.31 0.85 -6.08
N HIS A 93 -5.80 0.52 -7.27
CA HIS A 93 -6.98 1.18 -7.83
C HIS A 93 -8.24 0.95 -6.97
N GLN A 94 -8.42 -0.27 -6.42
CA GLN A 94 -9.52 -0.55 -5.48
C GLN A 94 -9.40 0.27 -4.19
N GLN A 95 -8.17 0.53 -3.69
CA GLN A 95 -7.96 1.41 -2.54
C GLN A 95 -8.42 2.85 -2.84
N THR A 96 -8.25 3.33 -4.05
CA THR A 96 -8.81 4.63 -4.50
C THR A 96 -10.32 4.69 -4.25
N ALA A 97 -11.06 3.65 -4.60
CA ALA A 97 -12.51 3.58 -4.35
C ALA A 97 -12.84 3.51 -2.85
N VAL A 98 -11.99 2.85 -2.06
CA VAL A 98 -12.18 2.71 -0.61
C VAL A 98 -11.92 4.03 0.12
N PHE A 99 -10.85 4.74 -0.21
CA PHE A 99 -10.39 5.91 0.52
C PHE A 99 -10.82 7.24 -0.12
N GLY A 100 -11.22 7.23 -1.39
CA GLY A 100 -11.73 8.40 -2.10
C GLY A 100 -10.65 9.33 -2.65
N TYR A 101 -9.39 8.87 -2.72
CA TYR A 101 -8.27 9.55 -3.37
C TYR A 101 -7.34 8.55 -4.05
N GLU A 102 -6.54 9.01 -5.01
CA GLU A 102 -5.64 8.14 -5.75
C GLU A 102 -4.51 7.61 -4.86
N PHE A 103 -4.25 6.31 -5.02
CA PHE A 103 -3.13 5.60 -4.40
C PHE A 103 -2.14 5.16 -5.49
N PRO A 104 -1.31 6.07 -6.03
CA PRO A 104 -0.27 5.66 -6.93
C PRO A 104 0.80 4.86 -6.18
N LEU A 105 1.35 3.84 -6.84
CA LEU A 105 2.51 3.14 -6.32
C LEU A 105 3.71 4.10 -6.25
N SER A 106 4.33 4.18 -5.08
CA SER A 106 5.57 4.92 -4.89
C SER A 106 6.79 4.15 -5.44
N ALA A 107 7.91 4.83 -5.64
CA ALA A 107 9.16 4.19 -6.02
C ALA A 107 9.56 3.08 -5.05
N GLN A 108 9.40 3.32 -3.74
CA GLN A 108 9.68 2.33 -2.70
C GLN A 108 8.78 1.09 -2.83
N GLN A 109 7.51 1.25 -3.15
CA GLN A 109 6.59 0.13 -3.32
C GLN A 109 6.94 -0.71 -4.55
N TYR A 110 7.24 -0.08 -5.71
CA TYR A 110 7.75 -0.80 -6.87
C TYR A 110 9.02 -1.58 -6.54
N ASN A 111 9.94 -0.98 -5.78
CA ASN A 111 11.16 -1.63 -5.34
C ASN A 111 10.89 -2.87 -4.48
N VAL A 112 10.10 -2.72 -3.42
CA VAL A 112 9.79 -3.80 -2.47
C VAL A 112 9.04 -4.94 -3.15
N TYR A 113 8.00 -4.64 -3.92
CA TYR A 113 7.20 -5.69 -4.58
C TYR A 113 7.98 -6.41 -5.68
N GLY A 114 8.75 -5.66 -6.46
CA GLY A 114 9.55 -6.24 -7.53
C GLY A 114 10.65 -7.15 -7.01
N LEU A 115 11.44 -6.70 -6.04
CA LEU A 115 12.48 -7.52 -5.42
C LEU A 115 11.90 -8.73 -4.70
N LYS A 116 10.82 -8.57 -3.94
CA LYS A 116 10.19 -9.70 -3.25
C LYS A 116 9.72 -10.75 -4.24
N ALA A 117 9.05 -10.36 -5.31
CA ALA A 117 8.64 -11.30 -6.37
C ALA A 117 9.84 -12.03 -6.98
N SER A 118 10.94 -11.31 -7.24
CA SER A 118 12.16 -11.89 -7.81
C SER A 118 12.80 -12.93 -6.88
N TYR A 119 12.93 -12.61 -5.58
CA TYR A 119 13.50 -13.54 -4.59
C TYR A 119 12.60 -14.73 -4.28
N GLU A 120 11.29 -14.60 -4.42
CA GLU A 120 10.32 -15.70 -4.25
C GLU A 120 10.11 -16.49 -5.56
N GLN A 121 11.09 -16.49 -6.46
CA GLN A 121 11.10 -17.26 -7.71
C GLN A 121 9.97 -16.89 -8.70
N LYS A 122 9.42 -15.70 -8.58
CA LYS A 122 8.51 -15.09 -9.55
C LYS A 122 9.25 -14.00 -10.34
N THR A 123 10.43 -14.35 -10.87
CA THR A 123 11.38 -13.42 -11.48
C THR A 123 10.75 -12.58 -12.59
N ALA A 124 9.94 -13.20 -13.46
CA ALA A 124 9.24 -12.48 -14.51
C ALA A 124 8.28 -11.39 -13.98
N TRP A 125 7.61 -11.64 -12.85
CA TRP A 125 6.77 -10.60 -12.21
C TRP A 125 7.61 -9.50 -11.60
N GLY A 126 8.73 -9.87 -10.96
CA GLY A 126 9.65 -8.90 -10.39
C GLY A 126 10.22 -7.96 -11.44
N VAL A 127 10.66 -8.51 -12.58
CA VAL A 127 11.11 -7.76 -13.74
C VAL A 127 10.03 -6.82 -14.25
N GLU A 128 8.80 -7.32 -14.47
CA GLU A 128 7.68 -6.50 -14.96
C GLU A 128 7.35 -5.33 -14.01
N ILE A 129 7.32 -5.58 -12.70
CA ILE A 129 7.06 -4.56 -11.68
C ILE A 129 8.15 -3.50 -11.67
N LEU A 130 9.43 -3.89 -11.69
CA LEU A 130 10.56 -2.96 -11.65
C LEU A 130 10.74 -2.21 -12.97
N GLN A 131 10.48 -2.82 -14.11
CA GLN A 131 10.41 -2.12 -15.39
C GLN A 131 9.36 -1.01 -15.38
N GLU A 132 8.19 -1.29 -14.83
CA GLU A 132 7.16 -0.26 -14.70
C GLU A 132 7.58 0.83 -13.72
N GLY A 133 8.20 0.45 -12.60
CA GLY A 133 8.76 1.39 -11.62
C GLY A 133 9.79 2.34 -12.24
N THR A 134 10.71 1.82 -13.05
CA THR A 134 11.71 2.65 -13.75
C THR A 134 11.12 3.54 -14.83
N LYS A 135 9.98 3.20 -15.44
CA LYS A 135 9.24 4.08 -16.36
C LYS A 135 8.58 5.24 -15.61
N VAL A 136 7.97 4.96 -14.45
CA VAL A 136 7.28 5.98 -13.64
C VAL A 136 8.28 6.88 -12.92
N PHE A 137 9.40 6.32 -12.45
CA PHE A 137 10.46 7.01 -11.71
C PHE A 137 11.82 6.85 -12.41
N PRO A 138 12.03 7.44 -13.58
CA PRO A 138 13.22 7.17 -14.41
C PRO A 138 14.54 7.64 -13.79
N MET A 139 14.47 8.54 -12.81
CA MET A 139 15.64 9.09 -12.11
C MET A 139 15.97 8.35 -10.81
N SER A 140 15.26 7.28 -10.46
CA SER A 140 15.52 6.51 -9.24
C SER A 140 16.64 5.49 -9.49
N GLU A 141 17.85 5.77 -8.99
CA GLU A 141 18.99 4.86 -9.04
C GLU A 141 18.69 3.53 -8.35
N VAL A 142 17.93 3.57 -7.26
CA VAL A 142 17.53 2.38 -6.50
C VAL A 142 16.64 1.45 -7.33
N LEU A 143 15.70 1.98 -8.09
CA LEU A 143 14.85 1.16 -8.95
C LEU A 143 15.63 0.53 -10.12
N TRP A 144 16.57 1.25 -10.70
CA TRP A 144 17.42 0.71 -11.74
C TRP A 144 18.36 -0.38 -11.21
N ASP A 145 18.90 -0.22 -10.00
CA ASP A 145 19.73 -1.22 -9.32
C ASP A 145 18.92 -2.50 -8.99
N SER A 146 17.71 -2.32 -8.49
CA SER A 146 16.80 -3.42 -8.22
C SER A 146 16.35 -4.14 -9.50
N LEU A 147 16.14 -3.41 -10.59
CA LEU A 147 15.85 -4.00 -11.89
C LEU A 147 17.04 -4.83 -12.41
N ALA A 148 18.28 -4.37 -12.19
CA ALA A 148 19.47 -5.15 -12.50
C ALA A 148 19.49 -6.47 -11.71
N THR A 149 19.16 -6.42 -10.42
CA THR A 149 19.04 -7.63 -9.59
C THR A 149 17.96 -8.58 -10.14
N ALA A 150 16.80 -8.08 -10.50
CA ALA A 150 15.70 -8.89 -11.02
C ALA A 150 16.08 -9.55 -12.36
N TYR A 151 16.73 -8.82 -13.26
CA TYR A 151 17.24 -9.38 -14.51
C TYR A 151 18.31 -10.45 -14.29
N ASP A 152 19.22 -10.25 -13.33
CA ASP A 152 20.24 -11.26 -13.00
C ASP A 152 19.62 -12.56 -12.47
N LEU A 153 18.63 -12.43 -11.58
CA LEU A 153 17.87 -13.58 -11.06
C LEU A 153 17.06 -14.29 -12.15
N ASP A 154 16.62 -13.55 -13.16
CA ASP A 154 15.87 -14.08 -14.31
C ASP A 154 16.81 -14.61 -15.42
N GLY A 155 18.13 -14.58 -15.23
CA GLY A 155 19.13 -15.05 -16.20
C GLY A 155 19.37 -14.10 -17.39
N GLN A 156 18.83 -12.89 -17.37
CA GLN A 156 18.95 -11.88 -18.42
C GLN A 156 20.18 -11.00 -18.21
N THR A 157 21.37 -11.60 -18.21
CA THR A 157 22.63 -10.95 -17.81
C THR A 157 22.94 -9.66 -18.56
N ALA A 158 22.69 -9.58 -19.86
CA ALA A 158 22.95 -8.36 -20.64
C ALA A 158 22.10 -7.19 -20.15
N LEU A 159 20.79 -7.42 -19.93
CA LEU A 159 19.88 -6.41 -19.42
C LEU A 159 20.19 -6.02 -17.96
N ALA A 160 20.68 -6.98 -17.17
CA ALA A 160 21.14 -6.70 -15.80
C ALA A 160 22.32 -5.70 -15.81
N ILE A 161 23.28 -5.89 -16.70
CA ILE A 161 24.42 -4.98 -16.85
C ILE A 161 23.97 -3.59 -17.32
N ASP A 162 23.08 -3.51 -18.31
CA ASP A 162 22.59 -2.22 -18.81
C ASP A 162 21.83 -1.45 -17.71
N ALA A 163 20.95 -2.11 -16.98
CA ALA A 163 20.22 -1.52 -15.87
C ALA A 163 21.16 -1.06 -14.75
N SER A 164 22.16 -1.87 -14.41
CA SER A 164 23.17 -1.55 -13.40
C SER A 164 24.03 -0.35 -13.81
N ASN A 165 24.46 -0.27 -15.07
CA ASN A 165 25.19 0.90 -15.58
C ASN A 165 24.34 2.18 -15.47
N LYS A 166 23.04 2.09 -15.72
CA LYS A 166 22.11 3.21 -15.54
C LYS A 166 22.00 3.62 -14.07
N ALA A 167 21.90 2.66 -13.15
CA ALA A 167 21.89 2.90 -11.72
C ALA A 167 23.16 3.65 -11.26
N VAL A 168 24.35 3.18 -11.68
CA VAL A 168 25.63 3.84 -11.38
C VAL A 168 25.68 5.27 -11.91
N GLN A 169 25.21 5.49 -13.15
CA GLN A 169 25.16 6.83 -13.73
C GLN A 169 24.30 7.77 -12.88
N LEU A 170 23.10 7.35 -12.50
CA LEU A 170 22.17 8.14 -11.71
C LEU A 170 22.70 8.40 -10.29
N ALA A 171 23.23 7.36 -9.63
CA ALA A 171 23.81 7.47 -8.30
C ALA A 171 24.98 8.46 -8.23
N LYS A 172 25.81 8.52 -9.29
CA LYS A 172 26.88 9.53 -9.40
C LYS A 172 26.33 10.95 -9.61
N GLN A 173 25.22 11.08 -10.36
CA GLN A 173 24.63 12.40 -10.65
C GLN A 173 23.91 12.99 -9.42
N SER A 174 23.38 12.15 -8.54
CA SER A 174 22.63 12.56 -7.34
C SER A 174 23.48 12.60 -6.07
N ASP A 175 24.79 12.29 -6.13
CA ASP A 175 25.62 12.06 -4.93
C ASP A 175 24.95 11.09 -3.96
N SER A 176 24.38 10.00 -4.50
CA SER A 176 23.60 9.04 -3.74
C SER A 176 24.41 8.40 -2.61
N VAL A 177 23.78 8.29 -1.45
CA VAL A 177 24.35 7.55 -0.31
C VAL A 177 24.56 6.06 -0.61
N PHE A 178 23.86 5.52 -1.62
CA PHE A 178 23.95 4.12 -2.06
C PHE A 178 24.99 3.90 -3.17
N LEU A 179 25.78 4.91 -3.55
CA LEU A 179 26.72 4.80 -4.67
C LEU A 179 27.69 3.63 -4.54
N ASN A 180 28.22 3.38 -3.35
CA ASN A 180 29.21 2.31 -3.12
C ASN A 180 28.60 0.92 -3.28
N GLU A 181 27.38 0.73 -2.78
CA GLU A 181 26.61 -0.52 -2.90
C GLU A 181 26.28 -0.80 -4.38
N ILE A 182 25.77 0.21 -5.09
CA ILE A 182 25.43 0.12 -6.51
C ILE A 182 26.69 -0.18 -7.36
N LEU A 183 27.82 0.45 -7.08
CA LEU A 183 29.09 0.15 -7.74
C LEU A 183 29.56 -1.28 -7.47
N SER A 184 29.43 -1.76 -6.25
CA SER A 184 29.80 -3.12 -5.86
C SER A 184 28.98 -4.15 -6.64
N GLN A 185 27.67 -3.96 -6.74
CA GLN A 185 26.79 -4.82 -7.52
C GLN A 185 27.12 -4.79 -9.00
N ALA A 186 27.32 -3.61 -9.59
CA ALA A 186 27.70 -3.46 -10.99
C ALA A 186 28.98 -4.23 -11.34
N ASN A 187 30.01 -4.11 -10.49
CA ASN A 187 31.25 -4.83 -10.66
C ASN A 187 31.07 -6.35 -10.57
N SER A 188 30.19 -6.82 -9.69
CA SER A 188 29.87 -8.24 -9.55
C SER A 188 29.20 -8.80 -10.81
N LEU A 189 28.21 -8.10 -11.36
CA LEU A 189 27.55 -8.48 -12.62
C LEU A 189 28.52 -8.54 -13.81
N GLN A 190 29.41 -7.56 -13.92
CA GLN A 190 30.43 -7.55 -14.99
C GLN A 190 31.43 -8.71 -14.89
N ARG A 191 31.83 -9.11 -13.67
CA ARG A 191 32.70 -10.28 -13.46
C ARG A 191 31.99 -11.58 -13.84
N LYS A 192 30.75 -11.73 -13.46
CA LYS A 192 29.91 -12.90 -13.79
C LYS A 192 29.76 -13.10 -15.29
N ASN A 193 29.63 -12.01 -16.05
CA ASN A 193 29.51 -12.06 -17.51
C ASN A 193 30.81 -12.43 -18.26
N ARG A 194 31.98 -12.38 -17.60
CA ARG A 194 33.28 -12.71 -18.21
C ARG A 194 33.70 -14.17 -18.01
N GLN A 195 32.98 -14.91 -17.20
CA GLN A 195 33.16 -16.33 -16.94
C GLN A 195 32.31 -17.19 -17.87
#